data_c0e04b2448f4b723ec6f0457c06b4d37
#
_entry.id   c0e04b2448f4b723ec6f0457c06b4d37
#
_cell.length_a   1.000
_cell.length_b   1.000
_cell.length_c   1.000
_cell.angle_alpha   90.00
_cell.angle_beta   90.00
_cell.angle_gamma   90.00
#
_symmetry.space_group_name_H-M   'P 1'
#
loop_
_entity.id
_entity.type
_entity.pdbx_description
1 polymer ?
#
loop_
_entity_poly.entity_id
_entity_poly.type
_entity_poly.pdbx_seq_one_letter_code
_entity_poly.pdbx_strand_id
1 'polypeptide(L)'
;FMWKYLTRKENIFMIPKIIHYCWFGKGEKPEVFDKCIQSWKHFMPDWKIIEWNEDNTDLSCCSFVEEAYKCKKWAFVSDFVRLKAVYEFGGIYLDTDVELYESFENLLVNNAFMFFQNHNQINTGLGFGAEKGNLLVKSLLDDYMKLEFSLENINKLACPVRNTEVIRREVSAFSANNTTQCVNGILFTSFDDYC
;
A
#
# COMPACT_ATOMS: atom_id res chain seq x y z
N PHE A 1 9.24 -9.45 -48.87
CA PHE A 1 8.27 -8.41 -48.44
C PHE A 1 7.30 -9.02 -47.47
N MET A 2 7.64 -9.13 -46.22
CA MET A 2 6.64 -9.38 -45.13
C MET A 2 7.39 -9.60 -43.83
N TRP A 3 7.79 -8.52 -43.14
CA TRP A 3 8.19 -8.54 -41.72
C TRP A 3 8.35 -7.09 -41.27
N LYS A 4 7.23 -6.42 -40.98
CA LYS A 4 7.19 -5.15 -40.22
C LYS A 4 5.86 -4.99 -39.50
N TYR A 5 5.54 -5.91 -38.62
CA TYR A 5 4.62 -5.67 -37.53
C TYR A 5 5.28 -6.18 -36.25
N LEU A 6 6.32 -5.48 -35.83
CA LEU A 6 6.66 -5.44 -34.42
C LEU A 6 5.54 -4.63 -33.75
N THR A 7 4.49 -5.32 -33.35
CA THR A 7 3.51 -4.78 -32.44
C THR A 7 4.27 -4.31 -31.21
N ARG A 8 4.33 -2.98 -30.99
CA ARG A 8 4.55 -2.43 -29.67
C ARG A 8 3.59 -3.18 -28.76
N LYS A 9 4.08 -4.05 -27.87
CA LYS A 9 3.31 -4.46 -26.71
C LYS A 9 3.06 -3.18 -25.95
N GLU A 10 1.87 -2.61 -26.09
CA GLU A 10 1.41 -1.62 -25.15
C GLU A 10 1.49 -2.32 -23.78
N ASN A 11 2.30 -1.81 -22.89
CA ASN A 11 2.32 -2.30 -21.50
C ASN A 11 0.92 -2.03 -20.94
N ILE A 12 0.12 -3.07 -20.85
CA ILE A 12 -1.18 -2.99 -20.18
C ILE A 12 -0.85 -2.93 -18.69
N PHE A 13 -0.87 -1.72 -18.13
CA PHE A 13 -0.76 -1.54 -16.69
C PHE A 13 -2.03 -2.04 -16.02
N MET A 14 -1.90 -2.97 -15.10
CA MET A 14 -2.99 -3.45 -14.26
C MET A 14 -3.28 -2.45 -13.13
N ILE A 15 -2.23 -1.84 -12.59
CA ILE A 15 -2.31 -0.89 -11.49
C ILE A 15 -2.39 0.54 -12.05
N PRO A 16 -3.42 1.34 -11.69
CA PRO A 16 -3.53 2.73 -12.13
C PRO A 16 -2.40 3.63 -11.60
N LYS A 17 -2.04 4.66 -12.37
CA LYS A 17 -1.06 5.69 -11.97
C LYS A 17 -1.65 6.66 -10.96
N ILE A 18 -1.92 6.17 -9.75
CA ILE A 18 -2.45 6.94 -8.63
C ILE A 18 -1.59 6.64 -7.40
N ILE A 19 -1.14 7.69 -6.70
CA ILE A 19 -0.48 7.60 -5.41
C ILE A 19 -1.49 8.03 -4.34
N HIS A 20 -1.71 7.18 -3.37
CA HIS A 20 -2.49 7.47 -2.17
C HIS A 20 -1.56 7.66 -0.98
N TYR A 21 -1.87 8.61 -0.11
CA TYR A 21 -1.26 8.74 1.20
C TYR A 21 -2.29 9.18 2.23
N CYS A 22 -2.02 8.99 3.51
CA CYS A 22 -2.89 9.39 4.61
C CYS A 22 -2.25 10.47 5.46
N TRP A 23 -3.06 11.45 5.90
CA TRP A 23 -2.66 12.44 6.90
C TRP A 23 -3.82 12.73 7.85
N PHE A 24 -3.82 12.12 9.03
CA PHE A 24 -4.85 12.26 10.04
C PHE A 24 -4.34 13.03 11.25
N GLY A 25 -5.28 13.62 12.04
CA GLY A 25 -4.97 14.35 13.26
C GLY A 25 -4.83 15.86 13.08
N LYS A 26 -4.95 16.37 11.85
CA LYS A 26 -4.91 17.82 11.51
C LYS A 26 -3.63 18.54 11.98
N GLY A 27 -2.55 17.80 12.27
CA GLY A 27 -1.25 18.37 12.62
C GLY A 27 -0.55 19.01 11.43
N GLU A 28 0.45 19.83 11.70
CA GLU A 28 1.33 20.35 10.66
C GLU A 28 2.16 19.22 10.04
N LYS A 29 2.36 19.26 8.72
CA LYS A 29 3.19 18.30 8.00
C LYS A 29 4.66 18.66 8.25
N PRO A 30 5.49 17.68 8.66
CA PRO A 30 6.90 17.94 8.92
C PRO A 30 7.67 18.17 7.60
N GLU A 31 8.86 18.77 7.68
CA GLU A 31 9.70 19.06 6.50
C GLU A 31 10.02 17.81 5.66
N VAL A 32 10.21 16.66 6.31
CA VAL A 32 10.43 15.37 5.62
C VAL A 32 9.31 15.02 4.65
N PHE A 33 8.06 15.39 4.98
CA PHE A 33 6.90 15.17 4.10
C PHE A 33 7.08 15.87 2.75
N ASP A 34 7.51 17.14 2.74
CA ASP A 34 7.71 17.90 1.51
C ASP A 34 8.78 17.25 0.63
N LYS A 35 9.88 16.78 1.24
CA LYS A 35 10.94 16.06 0.54
C LYS A 35 10.42 14.79 -0.13
N CYS A 36 9.65 13.98 0.58
CA CYS A 36 9.06 12.75 0.06
C CYS A 36 8.10 13.04 -1.10
N ILE A 37 7.17 13.99 -0.94
CA ILE A 37 6.24 14.38 -2.01
C ILE A 37 6.97 14.91 -3.25
N GLN A 38 8.07 15.65 -3.09
CA GLN A 38 8.86 16.12 -4.22
C GLN A 38 9.53 14.95 -4.96
N SER A 39 10.03 13.94 -4.24
CA SER A 39 10.58 12.75 -4.87
C SER A 39 9.51 11.99 -5.70
N TRP A 40 8.28 11.86 -5.18
CA TRP A 40 7.18 11.22 -5.91
C TRP A 40 6.86 11.97 -7.21
N LYS A 41 6.77 13.30 -7.15
CA LYS A 41 6.53 14.15 -8.34
C LYS A 41 7.68 14.10 -9.33
N HIS A 42 8.91 13.93 -8.86
CA HIS A 42 10.09 13.83 -9.71
C HIS A 42 10.12 12.51 -10.50
N PHE A 43 9.94 11.39 -9.80
CA PHE A 43 10.03 10.07 -10.42
C PHE A 43 8.74 9.61 -11.12
N MET A 44 7.58 10.19 -10.74
CA MET A 44 6.26 9.85 -11.27
C MET A 44 5.44 11.11 -11.60
N PRO A 45 5.92 11.98 -12.53
CA PRO A 45 5.36 13.32 -12.74
C PRO A 45 3.94 13.34 -13.32
N ASP A 46 3.52 12.27 -13.98
CA ASP A 46 2.21 12.12 -14.61
C ASP A 46 1.20 11.34 -13.74
N TRP A 47 1.55 11.05 -12.49
CA TRP A 47 0.68 10.35 -11.57
C TRP A 47 -0.21 11.29 -10.78
N LYS A 48 -1.45 10.85 -10.52
CA LYS A 48 -2.37 11.55 -9.63
C LYS A 48 -1.99 11.25 -8.18
N ILE A 49 -1.83 12.28 -7.34
CA ILE A 49 -1.57 12.14 -5.91
C ILE A 49 -2.85 12.49 -5.14
N ILE A 50 -3.28 11.62 -4.24
CA ILE A 50 -4.51 11.77 -3.44
C ILE A 50 -4.18 11.67 -1.96
N GLU A 51 -4.51 12.72 -1.21
CA GLU A 51 -4.48 12.74 0.25
C GLU A 51 -5.79 12.18 0.81
N TRP A 52 -5.68 11.31 1.81
CA TRP A 52 -6.79 10.84 2.64
C TRP A 52 -6.69 11.43 4.03
N ASN A 53 -7.74 12.08 4.48
CA ASN A 53 -7.82 12.78 5.76
C ASN A 53 -9.26 12.79 6.28
N GLU A 54 -9.53 13.51 7.37
CA GLU A 54 -10.85 13.61 7.98
C GLU A 54 -11.94 14.18 7.07
N ASP A 55 -11.57 14.99 6.07
CA ASP A 55 -12.55 15.69 5.22
C ASP A 55 -13.09 14.79 4.11
N ASN A 56 -12.37 13.69 3.77
CA ASN A 56 -12.76 12.81 2.67
C ASN A 56 -12.79 11.31 3.06
N THR A 57 -12.69 10.98 4.35
CA THR A 57 -12.70 9.62 4.85
C THR A 57 -13.82 9.42 5.87
N ASP A 58 -14.66 8.39 5.67
CA ASP A 58 -15.60 7.94 6.69
C ASP A 58 -14.87 7.18 7.79
N LEU A 59 -14.65 7.85 8.92
CA LEU A 59 -13.96 7.29 10.08
C LEU A 59 -14.87 6.43 10.98
N SER A 60 -16.17 6.34 10.67
CA SER A 60 -17.14 5.49 11.36
C SER A 60 -17.39 4.15 10.63
N CYS A 61 -16.66 3.89 9.55
CA CYS A 61 -16.87 2.73 8.69
C CYS A 61 -16.64 1.38 9.37
N CYS A 62 -15.85 1.32 10.45
CA CYS A 62 -15.72 0.16 11.32
C CYS A 62 -15.22 0.56 12.72
N SER A 63 -15.48 -0.29 13.73
CA SER A 63 -15.10 -0.05 15.12
C SER A 63 -13.59 0.12 15.32
N PHE A 64 -12.76 -0.62 14.56
CA PHE A 64 -11.31 -0.49 14.63
C PHE A 64 -10.84 0.94 14.31
N VAL A 65 -11.31 1.52 13.20
CA VAL A 65 -10.96 2.87 12.78
C VAL A 65 -11.46 3.91 13.77
N GLU A 66 -12.73 3.78 14.18
CA GLU A 66 -13.36 4.72 15.10
C GLU A 66 -12.61 4.79 16.44
N GLU A 67 -12.28 3.66 17.03
CA GLU A 67 -11.57 3.60 18.30
C GLU A 67 -10.09 4.02 18.17
N ALA A 68 -9.39 3.62 17.09
CA ALA A 68 -8.03 4.09 16.82
C ALA A 68 -7.98 5.62 16.68
N TYR A 69 -8.98 6.21 16.00
CA TYR A 69 -9.10 7.66 15.84
C TYR A 69 -9.37 8.36 17.18
N LYS A 70 -10.31 7.87 18.00
CA LYS A 70 -10.58 8.39 19.35
C LYS A 70 -9.33 8.35 20.24
N CYS A 71 -8.54 7.31 20.11
CA CYS A 71 -7.26 7.14 20.83
C CYS A 71 -6.10 7.95 20.22
N LYS A 72 -6.33 8.74 19.15
CA LYS A 72 -5.30 9.49 18.40
C LYS A 72 -4.16 8.62 17.89
N LYS A 73 -4.46 7.39 17.50
CA LYS A 73 -3.50 6.44 16.93
C LYS A 73 -3.58 6.47 15.40
N TRP A 74 -3.11 7.56 14.81
CA TRP A 74 -3.27 7.89 13.39
C TRP A 74 -2.68 6.83 12.46
N ALA A 75 -1.56 6.20 12.84
CA ALA A 75 -0.95 5.11 12.07
C ALA A 75 -1.94 3.95 11.85
N PHE A 76 -2.71 3.55 12.89
CA PHE A 76 -3.70 2.48 12.78
C PHE A 76 -4.93 2.89 11.95
N VAL A 77 -5.32 4.16 11.99
CA VAL A 77 -6.34 4.69 11.06
C VAL A 77 -5.83 4.56 9.63
N SER A 78 -4.58 4.96 9.37
CA SER A 78 -3.95 4.86 8.05
C SER A 78 -3.81 3.41 7.59
N ASP A 79 -3.56 2.45 8.49
CA ASP A 79 -3.45 1.02 8.17
C ASP A 79 -4.71 0.47 7.48
N PHE A 80 -5.88 0.92 7.92
CA PHE A 80 -7.15 0.57 7.29
C PHE A 80 -7.40 1.38 6.02
N VAL A 81 -7.25 2.71 6.10
CA VAL A 81 -7.63 3.62 5.01
C VAL A 81 -6.78 3.39 3.77
N ARG A 82 -5.48 3.07 3.92
CA ARG A 82 -4.61 2.74 2.78
C ARG A 82 -5.12 1.53 1.99
N LEU A 83 -5.57 0.49 2.70
CA LEU A 83 -6.12 -0.71 2.07
C LEU A 83 -7.45 -0.41 1.36
N LYS A 84 -8.32 0.36 2.01
CA LYS A 84 -9.60 0.79 1.44
C LYS A 84 -9.41 1.62 0.17
N ALA A 85 -8.50 2.60 0.21
CA ALA A 85 -8.21 3.47 -0.94
C ALA A 85 -7.71 2.66 -2.15
N VAL A 86 -6.71 1.78 -1.95
CA VAL A 86 -6.16 0.95 -3.04
C VAL A 86 -7.19 -0.07 -3.52
N TYR A 87 -8.01 -0.65 -2.63
CA TYR A 87 -9.08 -1.57 -3.05
C TYR A 87 -10.13 -0.88 -3.93
N GLU A 88 -10.57 0.32 -3.55
CA GLU A 88 -11.65 1.04 -4.22
C GLU A 88 -11.21 1.71 -5.54
N PHE A 89 -9.98 2.18 -5.60
CA PHE A 89 -9.51 2.98 -6.74
C PHE A 89 -8.40 2.29 -7.55
N GLY A 90 -7.71 1.31 -6.99
CA GLY A 90 -6.43 0.83 -7.48
C GLY A 90 -5.34 1.89 -7.26
N GLY A 91 -4.12 1.61 -7.71
CA GLY A 91 -2.98 2.51 -7.55
C GLY A 91 -2.02 2.01 -6.49
N ILE A 92 -1.17 2.91 -6.01
CA ILE A 92 -0.17 2.62 -4.98
C ILE A 92 -0.44 3.46 -3.73
N TYR A 93 0.00 2.96 -2.59
CA TYR A 93 0.04 3.70 -1.34
C TYR A 93 1.48 3.87 -0.87
N LEU A 94 1.80 5.05 -0.35
CA LEU A 94 3.08 5.37 0.28
C LEU A 94 2.81 6.09 1.60
N ASP A 95 3.56 5.74 2.66
CA ASP A 95 3.60 6.55 3.88
C ASP A 95 4.34 7.88 3.60
N THR A 96 4.05 8.89 4.39
CA THR A 96 4.49 10.28 4.17
C THR A 96 5.97 10.53 4.46
N ASP A 97 6.69 9.52 4.95
CA ASP A 97 8.12 9.48 5.20
C ASP A 97 8.90 8.61 4.20
N VAL A 98 8.23 8.15 3.15
CA VAL A 98 8.83 7.34 2.07
C VAL A 98 9.38 8.27 0.99
N GLU A 99 10.70 8.33 0.84
CA GLU A 99 11.39 8.99 -0.26
C GLU A 99 11.68 8.00 -1.38
N LEU A 100 11.36 8.36 -2.63
CA LEU A 100 11.63 7.51 -3.79
C LEU A 100 12.96 7.87 -4.43
N TYR A 101 13.67 6.85 -4.95
CA TYR A 101 14.88 6.98 -5.74
C TYR A 101 14.70 6.53 -7.19
N GLU A 102 13.57 5.85 -7.49
CA GLU A 102 13.19 5.49 -8.85
C GLU A 102 11.67 5.39 -9.03
N SER A 103 11.23 5.23 -10.28
CA SER A 103 9.81 5.08 -10.62
C SER A 103 9.30 3.67 -10.34
N PHE A 104 8.06 3.57 -9.88
CA PHE A 104 7.35 2.29 -9.72
C PHE A 104 6.66 1.78 -11.00
N GLU A 105 6.89 2.41 -12.16
CA GLU A 105 6.23 1.99 -13.40
C GLU A 105 6.44 0.52 -13.75
N ASN A 106 7.61 -0.03 -13.47
CA ASN A 106 7.92 -1.44 -13.69
C ASN A 106 7.05 -2.40 -12.87
N LEU A 107 6.48 -1.93 -11.77
CA LEU A 107 5.63 -2.72 -10.88
C LEU A 107 4.18 -2.78 -11.35
N LEU A 108 3.73 -1.82 -12.18
CA LEU A 108 2.33 -1.65 -12.59
C LEU A 108 1.79 -2.77 -13.47
N VAL A 109 2.66 -3.61 -14.02
CA VAL A 109 2.29 -4.78 -14.84
C VAL A 109 1.79 -5.97 -14.01
N ASN A 110 1.98 -5.92 -12.69
CA ASN A 110 1.48 -6.95 -11.77
C ASN A 110 0.03 -6.67 -11.36
N ASN A 111 -0.68 -7.69 -10.88
CA ASN A 111 -2.02 -7.52 -10.30
C ASN A 111 -1.93 -6.78 -8.95
N ALA A 112 -0.84 -7.04 -8.21
CA ALA A 112 -0.44 -6.31 -7.02
C ALA A 112 1.07 -6.44 -6.79
N PHE A 113 1.64 -5.54 -6.00
CA PHE A 113 2.98 -5.69 -5.42
C PHE A 113 2.97 -5.24 -3.96
N MET A 114 3.86 -5.84 -3.15
CA MET A 114 4.03 -5.54 -1.73
C MET A 114 5.49 -5.66 -1.35
N PHE A 115 5.93 -4.81 -0.43
CA PHE A 115 7.31 -4.80 0.01
C PHE A 115 7.52 -5.53 1.32
N PHE A 116 8.63 -6.29 1.37
CA PHE A 116 9.15 -6.81 2.62
C PHE A 116 9.75 -5.68 3.45
N GLN A 117 9.44 -5.71 4.74
CA GLN A 117 10.20 -5.04 5.77
C GLN A 117 11.23 -6.00 6.36
N ASN A 118 12.20 -5.49 7.13
CA ASN A 118 13.13 -6.30 7.90
C ASN A 118 12.41 -7.46 8.63
N HIS A 119 13.07 -8.63 8.70
CA HIS A 119 12.57 -9.82 9.39
C HIS A 119 11.39 -10.54 8.70
N ASN A 120 11.34 -10.52 7.38
CA ASN A 120 10.39 -11.34 6.62
C ASN A 120 8.90 -10.99 6.84
N GLN A 121 8.62 -9.73 7.06
CA GLN A 121 7.26 -9.21 7.19
C GLN A 121 6.91 -8.32 6.00
N ILE A 122 5.67 -8.37 5.56
CA ILE A 122 5.13 -7.44 4.57
C ILE A 122 4.58 -6.21 5.29
N ASN A 123 5.06 -5.03 4.88
CA ASN A 123 4.60 -3.77 5.42
C ASN A 123 3.99 -2.89 4.32
N THR A 124 2.67 -2.76 4.33
CA THR A 124 1.96 -1.87 3.40
C THR A 124 2.18 -0.38 3.67
N GLY A 125 2.83 -0.01 4.78
CA GLY A 125 3.25 1.37 5.07
C GLY A 125 4.44 1.81 4.22
N LEU A 126 5.42 0.92 4.02
CA LEU A 126 6.57 1.21 3.14
C LEU A 126 6.13 1.50 1.71
N GLY A 127 5.09 0.82 1.25
CA GLY A 127 4.51 0.94 -0.05
C GLY A 127 3.90 -0.38 -0.50
N PHE A 128 2.82 -0.28 -1.23
CA PHE A 128 2.21 -1.40 -1.95
C PHE A 128 1.32 -0.85 -3.06
N GLY A 129 1.02 -1.67 -4.03
CA GLY A 129 0.09 -1.28 -5.08
C GLY A 129 -0.74 -2.46 -5.55
N ALA A 130 -1.93 -2.17 -6.07
CA ALA A 130 -2.80 -3.19 -6.64
C ALA A 130 -3.75 -2.60 -7.68
N GLU A 131 -4.23 -3.47 -8.56
CA GLU A 131 -5.39 -3.18 -9.40
C GLU A 131 -6.64 -2.93 -8.53
N LYS A 132 -7.59 -2.17 -9.06
CA LYS A 132 -8.86 -1.94 -8.39
C LYS A 132 -9.60 -3.25 -8.13
N GLY A 133 -10.09 -3.45 -6.91
CA GLY A 133 -10.86 -4.65 -6.52
C GLY A 133 -10.00 -5.88 -6.28
N ASN A 134 -8.69 -5.74 -6.11
CA ASN A 134 -7.78 -6.86 -5.88
C ASN A 134 -8.19 -7.69 -4.67
N LEU A 135 -8.26 -9.02 -4.85
CA LEU A 135 -8.81 -9.93 -3.83
C LEU A 135 -7.91 -10.06 -2.59
N LEU A 136 -6.59 -9.98 -2.74
CA LEU A 136 -5.70 -10.02 -1.59
C LEU A 136 -5.86 -8.75 -0.76
N VAL A 137 -5.95 -7.57 -1.40
CA VAL A 137 -6.21 -6.30 -0.70
C VAL A 137 -7.57 -6.34 0.01
N LYS A 138 -8.58 -6.98 -0.61
CA LYS A 138 -9.88 -7.23 0.03
C LYS A 138 -9.75 -8.08 1.29
N SER A 139 -8.98 -9.17 1.24
CA SER A 139 -8.75 -10.03 2.41
C SER A 139 -8.04 -9.31 3.54
N LEU A 140 -7.06 -8.43 3.23
CA LEU A 140 -6.40 -7.57 4.20
C LEU A 140 -7.39 -6.59 4.84
N LEU A 141 -8.23 -5.95 4.05
CA LEU A 141 -9.26 -5.03 4.52
C LEU A 141 -10.29 -5.72 5.41
N ASP A 142 -10.76 -6.91 5.00
CA ASP A 142 -11.72 -7.72 5.76
C ASP A 142 -11.16 -8.22 7.10
N ASP A 143 -9.85 -8.38 7.21
CA ASP A 143 -9.21 -8.70 8.47
C ASP A 143 -9.36 -7.54 9.46
N TYR A 144 -9.05 -6.30 9.04
CA TYR A 144 -9.24 -5.10 9.88
C TYR A 144 -10.70 -4.87 10.28
N MET A 145 -11.67 -5.19 9.41
CA MET A 145 -13.10 -5.08 9.73
C MET A 145 -13.54 -5.99 10.89
N LYS A 146 -12.77 -7.03 11.21
CA LYS A 146 -13.04 -7.99 12.29
C LYS A 146 -12.23 -7.71 13.55
N LEU A 147 -11.26 -6.80 13.49
CA LEU A 147 -10.42 -6.46 14.63
C LEU A 147 -11.12 -5.49 15.57
N GLU A 148 -10.86 -5.68 16.85
CA GLU A 148 -11.15 -4.69 17.89
C GLU A 148 -9.86 -3.94 18.23
N PHE A 149 -9.89 -2.61 18.15
CA PHE A 149 -8.74 -1.80 18.53
C PHE A 149 -8.58 -1.81 20.05
N SER A 150 -7.37 -2.11 20.54
CA SER A 150 -7.02 -2.12 21.96
C SER A 150 -5.58 -1.67 22.18
N LEU A 151 -5.38 -0.71 23.09
CA LEU A 151 -4.05 -0.26 23.48
C LEU A 151 -3.23 -1.36 24.16
N GLU A 152 -3.87 -2.30 24.85
CA GLU A 152 -3.21 -3.43 25.54
C GLU A 152 -2.57 -4.41 24.56
N ASN A 153 -3.16 -4.56 23.37
CA ASN A 153 -2.72 -5.49 22.33
C ASN A 153 -2.11 -4.80 21.11
N ILE A 154 -1.72 -3.55 21.24
CA ILE A 154 -1.31 -2.69 20.12
C ILE A 154 -0.24 -3.32 19.23
N ASN A 155 0.73 -4.04 19.80
CA ASN A 155 1.80 -4.69 19.05
C ASN A 155 1.29 -5.83 18.12
N LYS A 156 0.17 -6.47 18.46
CA LYS A 156 -0.46 -7.51 17.64
C LYS A 156 -1.30 -6.94 16.50
N LEU A 157 -1.65 -5.66 16.60
CA LEU A 157 -2.45 -4.93 15.64
C LEU A 157 -1.58 -4.25 14.57
N ALA A 158 -0.26 -4.23 14.76
CA ALA A 158 0.68 -3.56 13.86
C ALA A 158 0.58 -4.13 12.43
N CYS A 159 0.54 -3.24 11.46
CA CYS A 159 0.40 -3.53 10.03
C CYS A 159 1.32 -4.67 9.54
N PRO A 160 2.64 -4.71 9.82
CA PRO A 160 3.49 -5.79 9.32
C PRO A 160 3.11 -7.18 9.86
N VAL A 161 2.65 -7.26 11.10
CA VAL A 161 2.20 -8.51 11.72
C VAL A 161 0.92 -8.99 11.04
N ARG A 162 -0.10 -8.10 10.99
CA ARG A 162 -1.42 -8.44 10.43
C ARG A 162 -1.34 -8.81 8.95
N ASN A 163 -0.65 -7.98 8.16
CA ASN A 163 -0.55 -8.22 6.72
C ASN A 163 0.14 -9.54 6.43
N THR A 164 1.24 -9.84 7.11
CA THR A 164 1.97 -11.11 6.88
C THR A 164 1.13 -12.33 7.26
N GLU A 165 0.36 -12.27 8.36
CA GLU A 165 -0.54 -13.35 8.76
C GLU A 165 -1.64 -13.60 7.72
N VAL A 166 -2.28 -12.54 7.22
CA VAL A 166 -3.31 -12.66 6.19
C VAL A 166 -2.73 -13.21 4.88
N ILE A 167 -1.58 -12.67 4.43
CA ILE A 167 -0.95 -13.12 3.19
C ILE A 167 -0.56 -14.61 3.27
N ARG A 168 -0.01 -15.08 4.38
CA ARG A 168 0.31 -16.51 4.59
C ARG A 168 -0.92 -17.40 4.50
N ARG A 169 -2.06 -16.92 4.96
CA ARG A 169 -3.33 -17.64 4.90
C ARG A 169 -3.93 -17.68 3.49
N GLU A 170 -3.90 -16.54 2.79
CA GLU A 170 -4.57 -16.37 1.50
C GLU A 170 -3.70 -16.81 0.30
N VAL A 171 -2.37 -16.75 0.43
CA VAL A 171 -1.42 -17.04 -0.65
C VAL A 171 -0.56 -18.23 -0.27
N SER A 172 -1.04 -19.44 -0.55
CA SER A 172 -0.44 -20.71 -0.08
C SER A 172 1.03 -20.92 -0.50
N ALA A 173 1.46 -20.35 -1.64
CA ALA A 173 2.84 -20.45 -2.12
C ALA A 173 3.72 -19.28 -1.66
N PHE A 174 3.18 -18.34 -0.86
CA PHE A 174 3.98 -17.23 -0.32
C PHE A 174 4.95 -17.71 0.75
N SER A 175 6.21 -17.28 0.63
CA SER A 175 7.26 -17.52 1.61
C SER A 175 7.77 -16.20 2.19
N ALA A 176 7.60 -16.02 3.49
CA ALA A 176 8.07 -14.83 4.19
C ALA A 176 9.58 -14.95 4.49
N ASN A 177 10.43 -14.85 3.46
CA ASN A 177 11.88 -15.05 3.54
C ASN A 177 12.70 -13.89 2.96
N ASN A 178 12.07 -12.74 2.73
CA ASN A 178 12.68 -11.53 2.15
C ASN A 178 13.30 -11.75 0.75
N THR A 179 12.88 -12.78 0.02
CA THR A 179 13.31 -12.99 -1.37
C THR A 179 12.22 -12.56 -2.34
N THR A 180 12.62 -11.92 -3.42
CA THR A 180 11.69 -11.53 -4.49
C THR A 180 11.01 -12.76 -5.05
N GLN A 181 9.67 -12.75 -5.08
CA GLN A 181 8.84 -13.83 -5.56
C GLN A 181 7.56 -13.27 -6.21
N CYS A 182 7.11 -13.91 -7.26
CA CYS A 182 5.83 -13.61 -7.89
C CYS A 182 4.90 -14.82 -7.75
N VAL A 183 3.78 -14.64 -7.05
CA VAL A 183 2.81 -15.70 -6.78
C VAL A 183 1.44 -15.21 -7.22
N ASN A 184 0.81 -15.92 -8.16
CA ASN A 184 -0.52 -15.59 -8.71
C ASN A 184 -0.63 -14.15 -9.25
N GLY A 185 0.45 -13.62 -9.86
CA GLY A 185 0.49 -12.25 -10.37
C GLY A 185 0.70 -11.18 -9.31
N ILE A 186 1.02 -11.56 -8.08
CA ILE A 186 1.37 -10.67 -6.98
C ILE A 186 2.88 -10.73 -6.78
N LEU A 187 3.55 -9.60 -6.90
CA LEU A 187 4.98 -9.46 -6.66
C LEU A 187 5.25 -9.11 -5.18
N PHE A 188 6.06 -9.91 -4.52
CA PHE A 188 6.63 -9.60 -3.20
C PHE A 188 8.12 -9.37 -3.39
N THR A 189 8.64 -8.22 -2.96
CA THR A 189 10.05 -7.86 -3.21
C THR A 189 10.62 -7.01 -2.07
N SER A 190 11.94 -6.81 -2.05
CA SER A 190 12.58 -5.91 -1.09
C SER A 190 12.25 -4.45 -1.40
N PHE A 191 12.08 -3.67 -0.36
CA PHE A 191 11.91 -2.23 -0.48
C PHE A 191 13.23 -1.51 -0.84
N ASP A 192 14.35 -2.05 -0.40
CA ASP A 192 15.69 -1.48 -0.61
C ASP A 192 16.08 -1.34 -2.08
N ASP A 193 15.35 -2.03 -2.98
CA ASP A 193 15.57 -1.94 -4.43
C ASP A 193 14.94 -0.65 -5.04
N TYR A 194 14.09 0.08 -4.29
CA TYR A 194 13.26 1.19 -4.80
C TYR A 194 13.36 2.51 -4.02
N CYS A 195 13.80 2.48 -2.73
CA CYS A 195 13.74 3.64 -1.83
C CYS A 195 14.97 3.75 -0.93
#